data_80c2f0a04d9fd7fa13be3b2fbab3b0fb
#
_entry.id   80c2f0a04d9fd7fa13be3b2fbab3b0fb
#
_cell.length_a   1.000
_cell.length_b   1.000
_cell.length_c   1.000
_cell.angle_alpha   90.00
_cell.angle_beta   90.00
_cell.angle_gamma   90.00
#
_symmetry.space_group_name_H-M   'P 1'
#
loop_
_entity.id
_entity.type
_entity.pdbx_description
1 polymer ?
#
loop_
_entity_poly.entity_id
_entity_poly.type
_entity_poly.pdbx_seq_one_letter_code
_entity_poly.pdbx_strand_id
1 'polypeptide(L)'
;MLNYPDGTLYLPAELPQSTCYPKLLRYLEPVCARKLDVSYTTPPTDAATITRLPGLSWKHFLRDLKAGEIEQVCLLTGSDQPDVLANAVSDDASSSRPKAAEPKSVREARFAAQSWQALQDSNNPVYSLAREFEDIFPEKIPAELPAERGVRHEIDLVPGSKYCVTRQWPLPRDQVQAIDDFFEGRRKAGHVRESISSHSSPTFCVKKATGGWRIVHAFNKLNDATIPAQTPIPRKDMVLDTMSGSVIYSAIDLTDGIYQILMRESDIPLTAVSTPSGMLWEWLVMPQGLKNAPATFNRMVSHVLRPLRAFAPSYFDDIFVHSRAEDGLSAVDVHLRHLRKVFEKMRENKLLLR
;
A
#
# COMPACT_ATOMS: atom_id res chain seq x y z
N MET A 1 20.87 -3.13 -14.86
CA MET A 1 19.46 -2.84 -15.18
C MET A 1 18.73 -4.17 -15.33
N LEU A 2 17.61 -4.34 -14.64
CA LEU A 2 16.74 -5.49 -14.87
C LEU A 2 15.85 -5.17 -16.07
N ASN A 3 15.98 -5.92 -17.16
CA ASN A 3 15.09 -5.77 -18.30
C ASN A 3 13.88 -6.70 -18.11
N TYR A 4 12.78 -6.14 -17.67
CA TYR A 4 11.57 -6.88 -17.31
C TYR A 4 10.88 -7.66 -18.46
N PRO A 5 10.85 -7.20 -19.72
CA PRO A 5 10.21 -7.97 -20.78
C PRO A 5 10.90 -9.32 -21.02
N ASP A 6 12.23 -9.35 -20.90
CA ASP A 6 13.03 -10.54 -21.24
C ASP A 6 13.52 -11.28 -19.99
N GLY A 7 13.29 -10.72 -18.78
CA GLY A 7 13.76 -11.29 -17.51
C GLY A 7 15.27 -11.41 -17.42
N THR A 8 16.01 -10.48 -18.02
CA THR A 8 17.48 -10.50 -18.08
C THR A 8 18.10 -9.48 -17.14
N LEU A 9 19.22 -9.85 -16.53
CA LEU A 9 20.03 -9.02 -15.66
C LEU A 9 21.30 -8.58 -16.41
N TYR A 10 21.61 -7.28 -16.37
CA TYR A 10 22.84 -6.73 -16.96
C TYR A 10 23.77 -6.24 -15.85
N LEU A 11 25.07 -6.46 -16.05
CA LEU A 11 26.09 -6.04 -15.10
C LEU A 11 26.43 -4.54 -15.27
N PRO A 12 26.63 -3.79 -14.19
CA PRO A 12 27.08 -2.41 -14.25
C PRO A 12 28.56 -2.30 -14.63
N ALA A 13 28.92 -1.19 -15.27
CA ALA A 13 30.28 -0.87 -15.66
C ALA A 13 31.22 -0.64 -14.46
N GLU A 14 30.71 -0.25 -13.31
CA GLU A 14 31.48 0.22 -12.15
C GLU A 14 31.58 -0.78 -11.01
N LEU A 15 31.40 -2.07 -11.27
CA LEU A 15 31.68 -3.07 -10.25
C LEU A 15 33.17 -3.03 -9.89
N PRO A 16 33.51 -2.88 -8.60
CA PRO A 16 34.90 -3.04 -8.18
C PRO A 16 35.38 -4.42 -8.60
N GLN A 17 36.67 -4.55 -8.91
CA GLN A 17 37.32 -5.82 -9.29
C GLN A 17 37.23 -6.85 -8.14
N SER A 18 36.01 -7.20 -7.77
CA SER A 18 35.73 -8.15 -6.70
C SER A 18 35.45 -9.53 -7.25
N THR A 19 35.64 -10.51 -6.42
CA THR A 19 35.53 -11.93 -6.74
C THR A 19 34.14 -12.38 -7.25
N CYS A 20 33.09 -11.56 -7.12
CA CYS A 20 31.74 -11.89 -7.60
C CYS A 20 31.62 -11.82 -9.14
N TYR A 21 32.45 -11.00 -9.81
CA TYR A 21 32.41 -10.81 -11.25
C TYR A 21 32.66 -12.10 -12.05
N PRO A 22 33.69 -12.91 -11.70
CA PRO A 22 33.93 -14.19 -12.39
C PRO A 22 32.80 -15.19 -12.23
N LYS A 23 32.12 -15.22 -11.07
CA LYS A 23 31.02 -16.13 -10.82
C LYS A 23 29.78 -15.77 -11.64
N LEU A 24 29.44 -14.51 -11.74
CA LEU A 24 28.34 -14.04 -12.57
C LEU A 24 28.56 -14.33 -14.05
N LEU A 25 29.79 -14.14 -14.54
CA LEU A 25 30.15 -14.42 -15.93
C LEU A 25 29.98 -15.89 -16.32
N ARG A 26 30.11 -16.83 -15.38
CA ARG A 26 29.83 -18.25 -15.62
C ARG A 26 28.38 -18.55 -15.99
N TYR A 27 27.44 -17.72 -15.48
CA TYR A 27 26.00 -17.92 -15.68
C TYR A 27 25.44 -17.07 -16.83
N LEU A 28 26.28 -16.26 -17.44
CA LEU A 28 25.91 -15.46 -18.61
C LEU A 28 26.10 -16.21 -19.94
N GLU A 29 26.30 -17.53 -19.88
CA GLU A 29 26.39 -18.36 -21.05
C GLU A 29 25.04 -18.43 -21.79
N PRO A 30 24.99 -18.17 -23.10
CA PRO A 30 23.76 -18.36 -23.84
C PRO A 30 23.39 -19.84 -23.90
N VAL A 31 22.07 -20.12 -23.88
CA VAL A 31 21.46 -21.45 -23.93
C VAL A 31 21.87 -22.27 -25.18
N CYS A 32 22.64 -21.70 -26.10
CA CYS A 32 23.26 -22.39 -27.22
C CYS A 32 24.68 -22.81 -26.86
N ALA A 33 24.89 -24.08 -26.75
CA ALA A 33 26.06 -24.94 -26.55
C ALA A 33 27.46 -24.49 -27.05
N ARG A 34 27.89 -23.25 -26.87
CA ARG A 34 29.27 -22.82 -27.04
C ARG A 34 29.72 -22.12 -25.76
N LYS A 35 30.62 -22.75 -25.01
CA LYS A 35 31.37 -22.10 -23.93
C LYS A 35 32.15 -20.95 -24.54
N LEU A 36 31.68 -19.72 -24.29
CA LEU A 36 32.46 -18.52 -24.46
C LEU A 36 33.13 -18.25 -23.13
N ASP A 37 34.41 -18.58 -23.00
CA ASP A 37 35.26 -18.11 -21.91
C ASP A 37 35.46 -16.60 -22.11
N VAL A 38 34.59 -15.80 -21.54
CA VAL A 38 34.71 -14.34 -21.55
C VAL A 38 35.41 -13.93 -20.27
N SER A 39 36.71 -13.81 -20.29
CA SER A 39 37.49 -13.20 -19.24
C SER A 39 37.71 -11.72 -19.56
N TYR A 40 37.12 -10.81 -18.77
CA TYR A 40 37.45 -9.40 -18.83
C TYR A 40 38.54 -9.10 -17.79
N THR A 41 39.66 -8.59 -18.24
CA THR A 41 40.74 -8.06 -17.38
C THR A 41 40.34 -6.68 -16.81
N THR A 42 39.45 -5.98 -17.47
CA THR A 42 38.86 -4.71 -17.05
C THR A 42 37.36 -4.74 -17.30
N PRO A 43 36.51 -4.35 -16.34
CA PRO A 43 35.07 -4.30 -16.54
C PRO A 43 34.72 -3.25 -17.63
N PRO A 44 33.68 -3.50 -18.43
CA PRO A 44 33.23 -2.54 -19.43
C PRO A 44 32.73 -1.27 -18.78
N THR A 45 33.11 -0.11 -19.29
CA THR A 45 32.79 1.21 -18.75
C THR A 45 31.79 2.00 -19.61
N ASP A 46 31.41 1.48 -20.76
CA ASP A 46 30.44 2.14 -21.65
C ASP A 46 29.14 1.34 -21.80
N ALA A 47 28.04 2.07 -21.99
CA ALA A 47 26.70 1.49 -22.06
C ALA A 47 26.53 0.51 -23.24
N ALA A 48 27.22 0.74 -24.38
CA ALA A 48 27.11 -0.12 -25.54
C ALA A 48 27.78 -1.47 -25.32
N THR A 49 28.88 -1.49 -24.59
CA THR A 49 29.57 -2.74 -24.22
C THR A 49 28.80 -3.49 -23.15
N ILE A 50 28.21 -2.79 -22.15
CA ILE A 50 27.37 -3.39 -21.09
C ILE A 50 26.14 -4.07 -21.68
N THR A 51 25.46 -3.42 -22.64
CA THR A 51 24.26 -3.98 -23.28
C THR A 51 24.53 -5.19 -24.16
N ARG A 52 25.80 -5.43 -24.55
CA ARG A 52 26.23 -6.60 -25.31
C ARG A 52 26.63 -7.79 -24.41
N LEU A 53 26.72 -7.59 -23.12
CA LEU A 53 26.98 -8.70 -22.19
C LEU A 53 25.87 -9.74 -22.27
N PRO A 54 26.22 -11.05 -22.21
CA PRO A 54 25.21 -12.09 -22.15
C PRO A 54 24.31 -11.90 -20.90
N GLY A 55 23.00 -12.02 -21.09
CA GLY A 55 22.03 -11.87 -20.00
C GLY A 55 21.77 -13.20 -19.28
N LEU A 56 21.62 -13.14 -17.99
CA LEU A 56 21.16 -14.26 -17.16
C LEU A 56 19.63 -14.25 -17.07
N SER A 57 18.97 -15.39 -17.36
CA SER A 57 17.51 -15.44 -17.19
C SER A 57 17.13 -15.29 -15.72
N TRP A 58 15.99 -14.61 -15.46
CA TRP A 58 15.49 -14.38 -14.10
C TRP A 58 15.34 -15.66 -13.28
N LYS A 59 14.93 -16.75 -13.91
CA LYS A 59 14.78 -18.07 -13.27
C LYS A 59 16.12 -18.63 -12.78
N HIS A 60 17.16 -18.51 -13.60
CA HIS A 60 18.50 -18.96 -13.22
C HIS A 60 19.09 -18.05 -12.15
N PHE A 61 18.97 -16.74 -12.31
CA PHE A 61 19.39 -15.75 -11.30
C PHE A 61 18.81 -16.05 -9.92
N LEU A 62 17.48 -16.28 -9.82
CA LEU A 62 16.83 -16.59 -8.53
C LEU A 62 17.30 -17.93 -7.95
N ARG A 63 17.55 -18.93 -8.80
CA ARG A 63 18.09 -20.21 -8.35
C ARG A 63 19.48 -20.04 -7.74
N ASP A 64 20.34 -19.33 -8.42
CA ASP A 64 21.74 -19.17 -8.05
C ASP A 64 21.89 -18.23 -6.84
N LEU A 65 21.01 -17.23 -6.73
CA LEU A 65 20.88 -16.39 -5.53
C LEU A 65 20.48 -17.22 -4.30
N LYS A 66 19.51 -18.14 -4.46
CA LYS A 66 19.09 -19.04 -3.38
C LYS A 66 20.15 -20.09 -3.02
N ALA A 67 20.97 -20.48 -3.98
CA ALA A 67 22.08 -21.39 -3.74
C ALA A 67 23.31 -20.72 -3.11
N GLY A 68 23.31 -19.39 -2.89
CA GLY A 68 24.45 -18.63 -2.39
C GLY A 68 25.60 -18.52 -3.39
N GLU A 69 25.33 -18.74 -4.68
CA GLU A 69 26.32 -18.66 -5.76
C GLU A 69 26.58 -17.21 -6.21
N ILE A 70 25.69 -16.27 -5.80
CA ILE A 70 25.80 -14.84 -6.12
C ILE A 70 26.16 -14.11 -4.84
N GLU A 71 27.34 -13.53 -4.82
CA GLU A 71 27.85 -12.80 -3.64
C GLU A 71 27.31 -11.37 -3.57
N GLN A 72 27.02 -10.74 -4.70
CA GLN A 72 26.60 -9.35 -4.74
C GLN A 72 25.69 -9.06 -5.92
N VAL A 73 24.68 -8.24 -5.72
CA VAL A 73 23.76 -7.75 -6.75
C VAL A 73 23.77 -6.22 -6.75
N CYS A 74 24.07 -5.63 -7.91
CA CYS A 74 24.05 -4.18 -8.10
C CYS A 74 22.89 -3.79 -9.02
N LEU A 75 22.09 -2.82 -8.61
CA LEU A 75 21.00 -2.25 -9.40
C LEU A 75 21.47 -0.94 -10.04
N LEU A 76 21.42 -0.89 -11.36
CA LEU A 76 21.62 0.36 -12.10
C LEU A 76 20.27 1.05 -12.28
N THR A 77 20.12 2.25 -11.74
CA THR A 77 18.99 3.13 -12.02
C THR A 77 19.45 4.18 -13.01
N GLY A 78 18.78 4.24 -14.19
CA GLY A 78 19.09 5.27 -15.19
C GLY A 78 18.61 6.63 -14.74
N SER A 79 19.47 7.38 -14.04
CA SER A 79 19.33 8.82 -13.87
C SER A 79 20.62 9.45 -14.42
N ASP A 80 20.48 10.44 -15.27
CA ASP A 80 21.59 11.22 -15.83
C ASP A 80 22.33 12.09 -14.79
N GLN A 81 22.29 11.72 -13.51
CA GLN A 81 23.00 12.41 -12.44
C GLN A 81 24.26 11.63 -12.05
N PRO A 82 25.43 12.29 -11.96
CA PRO A 82 26.73 11.64 -11.76
C PRO A 82 26.99 11.06 -10.36
N ASP A 83 26.05 11.15 -9.43
CA ASP A 83 26.23 10.75 -8.01
C ASP A 83 25.30 9.63 -7.52
N VAL A 84 24.84 8.74 -8.39
CA VAL A 84 24.05 7.60 -7.94
C VAL A 84 24.97 6.47 -7.50
N LEU A 85 25.23 6.39 -6.21
CA LEU A 85 25.82 5.22 -5.57
C LEU A 85 24.99 3.97 -5.89
N ALA A 86 25.61 2.99 -6.54
CA ALA A 86 25.00 1.68 -6.70
C ALA A 86 24.72 1.09 -5.30
N ASN A 87 23.45 0.85 -5.00
CA ASN A 87 23.08 0.18 -3.74
C ASN A 87 23.48 -1.30 -3.85
N ALA A 88 24.56 -1.66 -3.18
CA ALA A 88 24.93 -3.05 -2.97
C ALA A 88 23.94 -3.68 -1.98
N VAL A 89 23.27 -4.74 -2.40
CA VAL A 89 22.44 -5.57 -1.49
C VAL A 89 23.35 -6.61 -0.89
N SER A 90 23.73 -6.43 0.37
CA SER A 90 24.48 -7.41 1.15
C SER A 90 23.61 -8.62 1.53
N ASP A 91 24.27 -9.78 1.71
CA ASP A 91 23.71 -11.13 1.86
C ASP A 91 22.90 -11.42 3.13
N ASP A 92 22.22 -10.46 3.74
CA ASP A 92 21.22 -10.76 4.77
C ASP A 92 19.84 -11.13 4.19
N ALA A 93 19.83 -11.71 3.01
CA ALA A 93 18.62 -12.17 2.31
C ALA A 93 18.11 -13.54 2.78
N SER A 94 18.10 -13.81 4.09
CA SER A 94 17.32 -14.91 4.65
C SER A 94 15.84 -14.55 4.90
N SER A 95 15.38 -13.41 4.45
CA SER A 95 13.96 -13.10 4.44
C SER A 95 13.57 -12.25 3.23
N SER A 96 12.73 -12.79 2.37
CA SER A 96 11.89 -12.04 1.44
C SER A 96 10.91 -11.15 2.22
N ARG A 97 11.42 -10.22 3.04
CA ARG A 97 10.61 -9.21 3.70
C ARG A 97 10.59 -7.98 2.80
N PRO A 98 9.42 -7.41 2.50
CA PRO A 98 9.34 -6.03 2.02
C PRO A 98 10.12 -5.16 3.03
N LYS A 99 10.78 -4.09 2.53
CA LYS A 99 11.58 -3.13 3.29
C LYS A 99 11.20 -3.11 4.75
N ALA A 100 12.13 -3.43 5.64
CA ALA A 100 11.88 -3.68 7.05
C ALA A 100 10.85 -2.69 7.60
N ALA A 101 9.72 -3.21 8.02
CA ALA A 101 8.74 -2.41 8.72
C ALA A 101 9.47 -1.77 9.91
N GLU A 102 9.30 -0.46 10.05
CA GLU A 102 9.84 0.30 11.16
C GLU A 102 9.77 -0.51 12.48
N PRO A 103 10.84 -0.60 13.26
CA PRO A 103 10.86 -1.41 14.48
C PRO A 103 9.61 -1.14 15.31
N LYS A 104 8.99 -2.18 15.83
CA LYS A 104 7.73 -2.11 16.58
C LYS A 104 7.77 -1.05 17.68
N SER A 105 8.91 -0.98 18.42
CA SER A 105 9.15 0.00 19.48
C SER A 105 9.13 1.45 18.99
N VAL A 106 9.68 1.74 17.81
CA VAL A 106 9.71 3.10 17.24
C VAL A 106 8.32 3.53 16.80
N ARG A 107 7.57 2.61 16.20
CA ARG A 107 6.19 2.85 15.79
C ARG A 107 5.27 3.05 17.00
N GLU A 108 5.40 2.24 18.04
CA GLU A 108 4.65 2.38 19.30
C GLU A 108 4.99 3.71 20.01
N ALA A 109 6.26 4.10 20.05
CA ALA A 109 6.69 5.38 20.60
C ALA A 109 6.09 6.57 19.82
N ARG A 110 6.04 6.48 18.48
CA ARG A 110 5.41 7.51 17.65
C ARG A 110 3.91 7.64 17.94
N PHE A 111 3.18 6.53 18.05
CA PHE A 111 1.76 6.57 18.40
C PHE A 111 1.53 7.10 19.81
N ALA A 112 2.36 6.73 20.78
CA ALA A 112 2.28 7.26 22.14
C ALA A 112 2.49 8.77 22.18
N ALA A 113 3.44 9.30 21.38
CA ALA A 113 3.70 10.74 21.28
C ALA A 113 2.55 11.53 20.60
N GLN A 114 1.63 10.87 19.93
CA GLN A 114 0.45 11.46 19.27
C GLN A 114 -0.85 11.28 20.09
N SER A 115 -0.76 10.72 21.29
CA SER A 115 -1.92 10.62 22.18
C SER A 115 -2.37 12.01 22.66
N TRP A 116 -3.66 12.14 22.99
CA TRP A 116 -4.20 13.39 23.53
C TRP A 116 -3.41 13.93 24.73
N GLN A 117 -3.03 13.04 25.64
CA GLN A 117 -2.22 13.40 26.81
C GLN A 117 -0.83 13.91 26.41
N ALA A 118 -0.14 13.21 25.51
CA ALA A 118 1.20 13.61 25.06
C ALA A 118 1.19 14.95 24.31
N LEU A 119 0.16 15.21 23.49
CA LEU A 119 -0.01 16.50 22.81
C LEU A 119 -0.25 17.63 23.82
N GLN A 120 -0.99 17.39 24.88
CA GLN A 120 -1.25 18.35 25.95
C GLN A 120 0.02 18.62 26.76
N ASP A 121 0.70 17.56 27.22
CA ASP A 121 1.90 17.66 28.08
C ASP A 121 3.06 18.34 27.34
N SER A 122 3.17 18.16 26.03
CA SER A 122 4.17 18.82 25.18
C SER A 122 3.82 20.24 24.77
N ASN A 123 2.66 20.77 25.18
CA ASN A 123 2.15 22.06 24.71
C ASN A 123 2.12 22.19 23.18
N ASN A 124 1.80 21.08 22.49
CA ASN A 124 1.76 21.06 21.04
C ASN A 124 0.69 22.03 20.51
N PRO A 125 1.03 22.96 19.60
CA PRO A 125 0.09 23.98 19.12
C PRO A 125 -1.11 23.35 18.38
N VAL A 126 -1.02 22.12 17.91
CA VAL A 126 -2.13 21.38 17.27
C VAL A 126 -3.19 20.93 18.27
N TYR A 127 -2.84 20.80 19.57
CA TYR A 127 -3.74 20.23 20.59
C TYR A 127 -5.11 20.92 20.67
N SER A 128 -5.12 22.25 20.81
CA SER A 128 -6.36 23.03 20.92
C SER A 128 -7.21 22.92 19.65
N LEU A 129 -6.58 22.94 18.48
CA LEU A 129 -7.26 22.75 17.21
C LEU A 129 -7.85 21.34 17.10
N ALA A 130 -7.08 20.30 17.38
CA ALA A 130 -7.55 18.92 17.29
C ALA A 130 -8.71 18.65 18.29
N ARG A 131 -8.69 19.25 19.49
CA ARG A 131 -9.80 19.14 20.45
C ARG A 131 -11.09 19.82 19.97
N GLU A 132 -11.02 20.91 19.22
CA GLU A 132 -12.19 21.53 18.60
C GLU A 132 -12.87 20.61 17.57
N PHE A 133 -12.10 19.68 17.01
CA PHE A 133 -12.53 18.71 16.01
C PHE A 133 -12.52 17.27 16.54
N GLU A 134 -12.69 17.05 17.85
CA GLU A 134 -12.64 15.73 18.48
C GLU A 134 -13.64 14.73 17.88
N ASP A 135 -14.75 15.23 17.36
CA ASP A 135 -15.79 14.44 16.71
C ASP A 135 -15.33 13.66 15.47
N ILE A 136 -14.28 14.16 14.79
CA ILE A 136 -13.69 13.45 13.64
C ILE A 136 -12.56 12.48 14.04
N PHE A 137 -12.18 12.43 15.34
CA PHE A 137 -11.15 11.53 15.89
C PHE A 137 -11.76 10.56 16.91
N PRO A 138 -12.75 9.75 16.56
CA PRO A 138 -13.39 8.86 17.51
C PRO A 138 -12.46 7.72 17.93
N GLU A 139 -12.45 7.37 19.21
CA GLU A 139 -11.75 6.17 19.69
C GLU A 139 -12.33 4.88 19.12
N LYS A 140 -13.63 4.87 18.86
CA LYS A 140 -14.36 3.76 18.24
C LYS A 140 -15.16 4.29 17.06
N ILE A 141 -15.11 3.54 15.98
CA ILE A 141 -15.90 3.86 14.78
C ILE A 141 -17.39 3.82 15.16
N PRO A 142 -18.16 4.85 14.77
CA PRO A 142 -19.60 4.83 14.98
C PRO A 142 -20.26 3.61 14.36
N ALA A 143 -21.25 3.03 15.05
CA ALA A 143 -22.00 1.88 14.57
C ALA A 143 -23.12 2.33 13.61
N GLU A 144 -22.73 2.96 12.51
CA GLU A 144 -23.64 3.48 11.48
C GLU A 144 -23.02 3.35 10.09
N LEU A 145 -23.86 3.36 9.06
CA LEU A 145 -23.40 3.42 7.68
C LEU A 145 -22.72 4.76 7.39
N PRO A 146 -21.66 4.77 6.59
CA PRO A 146 -21.00 6.00 6.18
C PRO A 146 -21.95 6.88 5.33
N ALA A 147 -21.73 8.18 5.40
CA ALA A 147 -22.49 9.15 4.62
C ALA A 147 -22.27 8.95 3.12
N GLU A 148 -23.32 9.21 2.33
CA GLU A 148 -23.23 9.30 0.87
C GLU A 148 -22.39 10.53 0.47
N ARG A 149 -21.32 10.31 -0.34
CA ARG A 149 -20.39 11.37 -0.76
C ARG A 149 -20.29 11.50 -2.28
N GLY A 150 -21.28 10.93 -3.02
CA GLY A 150 -21.24 10.91 -4.48
C GLY A 150 -20.19 9.98 -5.09
N VAL A 151 -19.49 9.19 -4.26
CA VAL A 151 -18.54 8.16 -4.67
C VAL A 151 -18.92 6.86 -4.00
N ARG A 152 -19.34 5.89 -4.78
CA ARG A 152 -19.59 4.50 -4.35
C ARG A 152 -18.55 3.58 -4.98
N HIS A 153 -18.30 2.46 -4.33
CA HIS A 153 -17.47 1.42 -4.95
C HIS A 153 -18.31 0.60 -5.92
N GLU A 154 -17.78 0.43 -7.12
CA GLU A 154 -18.41 -0.27 -8.23
C GLU A 154 -17.57 -1.47 -8.65
N ILE A 155 -18.25 -2.57 -8.96
CA ILE A 155 -17.62 -3.80 -9.45
C ILE A 155 -18.20 -4.11 -10.83
N ASP A 156 -17.49 -3.73 -11.87
CA ASP A 156 -17.84 -4.06 -13.23
C ASP A 156 -17.18 -5.37 -13.64
N LEU A 157 -17.99 -6.37 -13.99
CA LEU A 157 -17.49 -7.69 -14.38
C LEU A 157 -17.28 -7.77 -15.90
N VAL A 158 -16.29 -8.55 -16.29
CA VAL A 158 -16.07 -8.92 -17.68
C VAL A 158 -17.35 -9.61 -18.21
N PRO A 159 -17.88 -9.21 -19.39
CA PRO A 159 -19.09 -9.82 -19.96
C PRO A 159 -18.97 -11.35 -20.06
N GLY A 160 -20.03 -12.05 -19.66
CA GLY A 160 -20.06 -13.52 -19.66
C GLY A 160 -19.36 -14.18 -18.45
N SER A 161 -18.90 -13.39 -17.48
CA SER A 161 -18.33 -13.93 -16.23
C SER A 161 -19.34 -14.80 -15.50
N LYS A 162 -18.86 -15.97 -15.03
CA LYS A 162 -19.64 -16.90 -14.20
C LYS A 162 -19.68 -16.44 -12.76
N TYR A 163 -20.56 -17.05 -11.94
CA TYR A 163 -20.57 -16.83 -10.49
C TYR A 163 -19.21 -17.11 -9.86
N CYS A 164 -18.72 -16.16 -9.08
CA CYS A 164 -17.44 -16.24 -8.39
C CYS A 164 -17.65 -16.99 -7.07
N VAL A 165 -17.44 -18.31 -7.07
CA VAL A 165 -17.63 -19.17 -5.91
C VAL A 165 -16.33 -19.88 -5.56
N THR A 166 -15.88 -19.70 -4.32
CA THR A 166 -14.78 -20.45 -3.73
C THR A 166 -15.23 -21.03 -2.40
N ARG A 167 -15.00 -22.33 -2.21
CA ARG A 167 -15.41 -23.02 -0.98
C ARG A 167 -14.64 -22.49 0.23
N GLN A 168 -15.34 -22.32 1.36
CA GLN A 168 -14.73 -21.99 2.64
C GLN A 168 -13.78 -23.09 3.12
N TRP A 169 -12.61 -22.70 3.61
CA TRP A 169 -11.64 -23.62 4.22
C TRP A 169 -11.98 -23.88 5.68
N PRO A 170 -11.68 -25.08 6.19
CA PRO A 170 -11.74 -25.33 7.63
C PRO A 170 -10.64 -24.50 8.33
N LEU A 171 -10.98 -23.93 9.47
CA LEU A 171 -10.07 -23.12 10.28
C LEU A 171 -10.09 -23.57 11.74
N PRO A 172 -9.02 -23.33 12.51
CA PRO A 172 -8.99 -23.53 13.96
C PRO A 172 -10.07 -22.76 14.70
N ARG A 173 -10.51 -23.25 15.86
CA ARG A 173 -11.63 -22.67 16.63
C ARG A 173 -11.41 -21.20 17.02
N ASP A 174 -10.20 -20.84 17.41
CA ASP A 174 -9.84 -19.45 17.76
C ASP A 174 -10.01 -18.48 16.59
N GLN A 175 -9.70 -18.92 15.37
CA GLN A 175 -9.91 -18.15 14.17
C GLN A 175 -11.39 -18.07 13.77
N VAL A 176 -12.14 -19.16 13.94
CA VAL A 176 -13.59 -19.16 13.71
C VAL A 176 -14.26 -18.14 14.62
N GLN A 177 -13.96 -18.17 15.93
CA GLN A 177 -14.51 -17.23 16.89
C GLN A 177 -14.15 -15.79 16.53
N ALA A 178 -12.89 -15.53 16.16
CA ALA A 178 -12.47 -14.18 15.76
C ALA A 178 -13.19 -13.66 14.50
N ILE A 179 -13.54 -14.56 13.56
CA ILE A 179 -14.34 -14.22 12.39
C ILE A 179 -15.76 -13.89 12.77
N ASP A 180 -16.39 -14.73 13.62
CA ASP A 180 -17.77 -14.54 14.06
C ASP A 180 -17.92 -13.23 14.87
N ASP A 181 -17.00 -12.95 15.79
CA ASP A 181 -16.96 -11.69 16.54
C ASP A 181 -16.81 -10.47 15.63
N PHE A 182 -15.95 -10.58 14.59
CA PHE A 182 -15.77 -9.53 13.61
C PHE A 182 -17.05 -9.24 12.83
N PHE A 183 -17.71 -10.27 12.30
CA PHE A 183 -18.94 -10.08 11.53
C PHE A 183 -20.10 -9.60 12.40
N GLU A 184 -20.20 -10.07 13.64
CA GLU A 184 -21.20 -9.56 14.57
C GLU A 184 -21.00 -8.06 14.87
N GLY A 185 -19.75 -7.63 15.03
CA GLY A 185 -19.41 -6.21 15.15
C GLY A 185 -19.81 -5.40 13.91
N ARG A 186 -19.50 -5.92 12.72
CA ARG A 186 -19.84 -5.26 11.44
C ARG A 186 -21.34 -5.27 11.17
N ARG A 187 -22.06 -6.31 11.56
CA ARG A 187 -23.52 -6.39 11.48
C ARG A 187 -24.18 -5.33 12.37
N LYS A 188 -23.72 -5.19 13.62
CA LYS A 188 -24.19 -4.15 14.54
C LYS A 188 -23.95 -2.73 14.02
N ALA A 189 -22.84 -2.53 13.31
CA ALA A 189 -22.52 -1.27 12.64
C ALA A 189 -23.29 -1.06 11.31
N GLY A 190 -24.10 -2.03 10.87
CA GLY A 190 -24.82 -1.95 9.62
C GLY A 190 -23.94 -2.09 8.36
N HIS A 191 -22.67 -2.51 8.51
CA HIS A 191 -21.73 -2.63 7.38
C HIS A 191 -21.92 -3.91 6.56
N VAL A 192 -22.51 -4.94 7.14
CA VAL A 192 -22.83 -6.22 6.50
C VAL A 192 -24.25 -6.64 6.82
N ARG A 193 -24.82 -7.47 5.94
CA ARG A 193 -26.08 -8.16 6.15
C ARG A 193 -25.96 -9.61 5.68
N GLU A 194 -26.89 -10.47 6.13
CA GLU A 194 -26.99 -11.84 5.60
C GLU A 194 -27.27 -11.83 4.10
N SER A 195 -26.64 -12.76 3.39
CA SER A 195 -26.67 -12.83 1.92
C SER A 195 -27.35 -14.11 1.44
N ILE A 196 -28.09 -13.97 0.34
CA ILE A 196 -28.61 -15.08 -0.47
C ILE A 196 -27.93 -15.14 -1.84
N SER A 197 -26.79 -14.47 -1.98
CA SER A 197 -26.06 -14.34 -3.24
C SER A 197 -25.60 -15.70 -3.77
N SER A 198 -25.56 -15.81 -5.09
CA SER A 198 -24.93 -16.92 -5.81
C SER A 198 -23.38 -16.82 -5.83
N HIS A 199 -22.82 -15.69 -5.38
CA HIS A 199 -21.38 -15.50 -5.21
C HIS A 199 -20.96 -15.90 -3.78
N SER A 200 -19.72 -16.37 -3.62
CA SER A 200 -19.18 -16.66 -2.30
C SER A 200 -17.65 -16.68 -2.35
N SER A 201 -17.03 -15.82 -1.56
CA SER A 201 -15.58 -15.81 -1.33
C SER A 201 -15.27 -16.26 0.11
N PRO A 202 -14.23 -17.07 0.35
CA PRO A 202 -13.92 -17.54 1.69
C PRO A 202 -13.26 -16.45 2.53
N THR A 203 -13.49 -16.55 3.85
CA THR A 203 -12.88 -15.71 4.86
C THR A 203 -11.82 -16.49 5.64
N PHE A 204 -10.68 -15.86 5.92
CA PHE A 204 -9.60 -16.42 6.72
C PHE A 204 -8.94 -15.35 7.60
N CYS A 205 -8.02 -15.79 8.47
CA CYS A 205 -7.32 -14.91 9.39
C CYS A 205 -5.83 -14.88 9.11
N VAL A 206 -5.23 -13.70 9.27
CA VAL A 206 -3.79 -13.50 9.28
C VAL A 206 -3.38 -12.91 10.64
N LYS A 207 -2.35 -13.48 11.27
CA LYS A 207 -1.87 -13.01 12.56
C LYS A 207 -1.25 -11.62 12.43
N LYS A 208 -1.69 -10.67 13.26
CA LYS A 208 -1.08 -9.33 13.32
C LYS A 208 0.26 -9.40 14.08
N ALA A 209 1.21 -8.53 13.72
CA ALA A 209 2.47 -8.40 14.45
C ALA A 209 2.26 -7.94 15.91
N THR A 210 1.18 -7.19 16.16
CA THR A 210 0.78 -6.69 17.49
C THR A 210 -0.03 -7.70 18.32
N GLY A 211 -0.23 -8.91 17.81
CA GLY A 211 -1.16 -9.90 18.37
C GLY A 211 -2.58 -9.75 17.80
N GLY A 212 -3.41 -10.76 18.00
CA GLY A 212 -4.76 -10.84 17.43
C GLY A 212 -4.80 -11.18 15.94
N TRP A 213 -5.99 -11.10 15.34
CA TRP A 213 -6.26 -11.54 13.99
C TRP A 213 -6.64 -10.37 13.07
N ARG A 214 -6.18 -10.42 11.82
CA ARG A 214 -6.70 -9.63 10.71
C ARG A 214 -7.58 -10.53 9.88
N ILE A 215 -8.85 -10.19 9.75
CA ILE A 215 -9.80 -10.91 8.92
C ILE A 215 -9.58 -10.49 7.46
N VAL A 216 -9.49 -11.47 6.57
CA VAL A 216 -9.21 -11.27 5.14
C VAL A 216 -10.21 -12.09 4.33
N HIS A 217 -10.70 -11.49 3.25
CA HIS A 217 -11.60 -12.13 2.29
C HIS A 217 -10.83 -12.45 1.01
N ALA A 218 -10.90 -13.71 0.55
CA ALA A 218 -10.20 -14.14 -0.65
C ALA A 218 -11.03 -13.87 -1.91
N PHE A 219 -11.15 -12.62 -2.30
CA PHE A 219 -11.86 -12.19 -3.50
C PHE A 219 -11.15 -12.54 -4.83
N ASN A 220 -10.21 -13.48 -4.85
CA ASN A 220 -9.39 -13.77 -6.03
C ASN A 220 -10.22 -13.96 -7.30
N LYS A 221 -11.23 -14.86 -7.27
CA LYS A 221 -12.09 -15.12 -8.43
C LYS A 221 -12.91 -13.89 -8.86
N LEU A 222 -13.40 -13.11 -7.89
CA LEU A 222 -14.11 -11.88 -8.17
C LEU A 222 -13.16 -10.85 -8.80
N ASN A 223 -11.95 -10.70 -8.24
CA ASN A 223 -10.93 -9.79 -8.74
C ASN A 223 -10.48 -10.16 -10.17
N ASP A 224 -10.35 -11.46 -10.47
CA ASP A 224 -9.99 -11.94 -11.81
C ASP A 224 -11.09 -11.59 -12.85
N ALA A 225 -12.35 -11.67 -12.43
CA ALA A 225 -13.50 -11.32 -13.25
C ALA A 225 -13.79 -9.80 -13.30
N THR A 226 -13.17 -9.00 -12.44
CA THR A 226 -13.39 -7.55 -12.35
C THR A 226 -12.58 -6.78 -13.38
N ILE A 227 -13.23 -5.89 -14.12
CA ILE A 227 -12.57 -4.94 -15.03
C ILE A 227 -11.74 -3.95 -14.21
N PRO A 228 -10.43 -3.78 -14.50
CA PRO A 228 -9.60 -2.83 -13.79
C PRO A 228 -10.09 -1.39 -13.94
N ALA A 229 -10.19 -0.66 -12.84
CA ALA A 229 -10.50 0.77 -12.89
C ALA A 229 -9.34 1.55 -13.54
N GLN A 230 -9.70 2.48 -14.43
CA GLN A 230 -8.76 3.36 -15.13
C GLN A 230 -8.54 4.70 -14.38
N THR A 231 -8.78 4.73 -13.08
CA THR A 231 -8.59 5.93 -12.28
C THR A 231 -7.10 6.25 -12.14
N PRO A 232 -6.64 7.42 -12.58
CA PRO A 232 -5.24 7.80 -12.41
C PRO A 232 -4.88 7.90 -10.93
N ILE A 233 -3.81 7.22 -10.54
CA ILE A 233 -3.22 7.37 -9.21
C ILE A 233 -2.11 8.41 -9.32
N PRO A 234 -2.09 9.45 -8.46
CA PRO A 234 -1.01 10.42 -8.46
C PRO A 234 0.35 9.74 -8.32
N ARG A 235 1.33 10.22 -9.06
CA ARG A 235 2.70 9.72 -8.92
C ARG A 235 3.29 10.25 -7.61
N LYS A 236 4.03 9.41 -6.91
CA LYS A 236 4.65 9.76 -5.62
C LYS A 236 5.59 10.97 -5.72
N ASP A 237 6.38 11.04 -6.79
CA ASP A 237 7.27 12.16 -7.07
C ASP A 237 6.49 13.49 -7.19
N MET A 238 5.35 13.51 -7.88
CA MET A 238 4.50 14.70 -8.00
C MET A 238 3.98 15.17 -6.63
N VAL A 239 3.62 14.24 -5.74
CA VAL A 239 3.20 14.59 -4.37
C VAL A 239 4.37 15.20 -3.59
N LEU A 240 5.56 14.61 -3.69
CA LEU A 240 6.77 15.12 -3.03
C LEU A 240 7.17 16.51 -3.57
N ASP A 241 7.06 16.72 -4.89
CA ASP A 241 7.36 18.02 -5.52
C ASP A 241 6.45 19.15 -5.01
N THR A 242 5.16 18.85 -4.82
CA THR A 242 4.22 19.85 -4.26
C THR A 242 4.57 20.24 -2.83
N MET A 243 5.22 19.37 -2.08
CA MET A 243 5.64 19.60 -0.70
C MET A 243 7.00 20.32 -0.59
N SER A 244 7.71 20.49 -1.70
CA SER A 244 9.03 21.12 -1.74
C SER A 244 9.02 22.54 -1.20
N GLY A 245 10.06 22.91 -0.43
CA GLY A 245 10.19 24.24 0.17
C GLY A 245 9.28 24.49 1.39
N SER A 246 8.49 23.53 1.83
CA SER A 246 7.77 23.60 3.10
C SER A 246 8.68 23.23 4.27
N VAL A 247 8.36 23.76 5.46
CA VAL A 247 9.17 23.55 6.68
C VAL A 247 8.41 22.79 7.77
N ILE A 248 7.08 22.72 7.67
CA ILE A 248 6.22 21.95 8.61
C ILE A 248 5.36 20.99 7.81
N TYR A 249 5.25 19.78 8.33
CA TYR A 249 4.53 18.68 7.71
C TYR A 249 3.68 17.94 8.74
N SER A 250 2.47 17.55 8.35
CA SER A 250 1.63 16.60 9.08
C SER A 250 1.16 15.49 8.13
N ALA A 251 1.19 14.26 8.60
CA ALA A 251 0.55 13.14 7.92
C ALA A 251 -0.71 12.75 8.70
N ILE A 252 -1.82 12.63 8.00
CA ILE A 252 -3.12 12.29 8.57
C ILE A 252 -3.59 10.99 7.91
N ASP A 253 -3.99 10.02 8.73
CA ASP A 253 -4.52 8.73 8.31
C ASP A 253 -6.03 8.66 8.55
N LEU A 254 -6.76 8.00 7.65
CA LEU A 254 -8.20 7.79 7.77
C LEU A 254 -8.48 6.49 8.53
N THR A 255 -9.24 6.59 9.61
CA THR A 255 -9.65 5.43 10.41
C THR A 255 -10.54 4.50 9.60
N ASP A 256 -10.10 3.25 9.38
CA ASP A 256 -10.84 2.26 8.57
C ASP A 256 -11.35 2.84 7.23
N GLY A 257 -10.56 3.71 6.59
CA GLY A 257 -10.97 4.56 5.47
C GLY A 257 -11.69 3.82 4.33
N ILE A 258 -11.28 2.58 4.04
CA ILE A 258 -11.92 1.73 3.03
C ILE A 258 -13.38 1.45 3.38
N TYR A 259 -13.70 1.16 4.64
CA TYR A 259 -15.07 0.90 5.10
C TYR A 259 -15.94 2.17 5.21
N GLN A 260 -15.36 3.34 5.00
CA GLN A 260 -16.10 4.60 4.94
C GLN A 260 -16.71 4.90 3.57
N ILE A 261 -16.68 3.98 2.61
CA ILE A 261 -17.23 4.10 1.27
C ILE A 261 -18.36 3.10 1.09
N LEU A 262 -19.51 3.57 0.59
CA LEU A 262 -20.65 2.70 0.28
C LEU A 262 -20.41 1.89 -0.99
N MET A 263 -20.99 0.70 -1.07
CA MET A 263 -21.08 -0.08 -2.29
C MET A 263 -22.17 0.46 -3.22
N ARG A 264 -22.01 0.27 -4.53
CA ARG A 264 -23.14 0.38 -5.49
C ARG A 264 -24.12 -0.75 -5.15
N GLU A 265 -25.40 -0.42 -5.00
CA GLU A 265 -26.43 -1.36 -4.51
C GLU A 265 -26.52 -2.66 -5.34
N SER A 266 -26.40 -2.54 -6.65
CA SER A 266 -26.40 -3.70 -7.58
C SER A 266 -25.25 -4.66 -7.34
N ASP A 267 -24.15 -4.19 -6.75
CA ASP A 267 -22.89 -4.93 -6.61
C ASP A 267 -22.69 -5.52 -5.21
N ILE A 268 -23.54 -5.14 -4.27
CA ILE A 268 -23.53 -5.70 -2.91
C ILE A 268 -23.50 -7.24 -2.93
N PRO A 269 -24.35 -7.95 -3.72
CA PRO A 269 -24.31 -9.41 -3.76
C PRO A 269 -23.00 -10.00 -4.28
N LEU A 270 -22.21 -9.26 -5.07
CA LEU A 270 -20.90 -9.70 -5.55
C LEU A 270 -19.88 -9.81 -4.41
N THR A 271 -20.07 -9.03 -3.34
CA THR A 271 -19.16 -9.01 -2.18
C THR A 271 -19.44 -10.14 -1.18
N ALA A 272 -20.30 -11.09 -1.51
CA ALA A 272 -20.69 -12.16 -0.61
C ALA A 272 -19.48 -12.99 -0.16
N VAL A 273 -19.39 -13.20 1.16
CA VAL A 273 -18.31 -13.93 1.81
C VAL A 273 -18.86 -14.97 2.77
N SER A 274 -18.29 -16.17 2.70
CA SER A 274 -18.65 -17.27 3.62
C SER A 274 -17.75 -17.26 4.86
N THR A 275 -18.32 -17.72 5.96
CA THR A 275 -17.58 -17.94 7.20
C THR A 275 -17.48 -19.44 7.52
N PRO A 276 -16.49 -19.88 8.31
CA PRO A 276 -16.37 -21.27 8.73
C PRO A 276 -17.55 -21.76 9.58
N SER A 277 -18.28 -20.85 10.25
CA SER A 277 -19.52 -21.11 10.99
C SER A 277 -20.74 -21.37 10.12
N GLY A 278 -20.59 -21.24 8.77
CA GLY A 278 -21.66 -21.54 7.81
C GLY A 278 -22.56 -20.36 7.44
N MET A 279 -22.21 -19.15 7.85
CA MET A 279 -22.92 -17.93 7.45
C MET A 279 -22.42 -17.42 6.11
N LEU A 280 -23.30 -16.74 5.36
CA LEU A 280 -22.98 -15.97 4.17
C LEU A 280 -23.34 -14.51 4.41
N TRP A 281 -22.35 -13.62 4.30
CA TRP A 281 -22.50 -12.19 4.54
C TRP A 281 -22.22 -11.41 3.26
N GLU A 282 -22.91 -10.29 3.03
CA GLU A 282 -22.59 -9.34 1.96
C GLU A 282 -22.35 -7.94 2.53
N TRP A 283 -21.46 -7.20 1.88
CA TRP A 283 -20.96 -5.91 2.34
C TRP A 283 -21.76 -4.75 1.76
N LEU A 284 -22.28 -3.88 2.62
CA LEU A 284 -22.92 -2.61 2.26
C LEU A 284 -21.90 -1.48 2.07
N VAL A 285 -20.72 -1.64 2.65
CA VAL A 285 -19.56 -0.77 2.52
C VAL A 285 -18.45 -1.50 1.77
N MET A 286 -17.50 -0.76 1.21
CA MET A 286 -16.39 -1.34 0.43
C MET A 286 -15.48 -2.18 1.33
N PRO A 287 -15.39 -3.52 1.15
CA PRO A 287 -14.50 -4.35 1.94
C PRO A 287 -13.06 -4.27 1.44
N GLN A 288 -12.12 -4.64 2.33
CA GLN A 288 -10.71 -4.81 1.96
C GLN A 288 -10.54 -6.02 1.03
N GLY A 289 -9.62 -5.90 0.07
CA GLY A 289 -9.24 -6.99 -0.82
C GLY A 289 -9.88 -6.97 -2.21
N LEU A 290 -10.79 -6.04 -2.49
CA LEU A 290 -11.32 -5.81 -3.82
C LEU A 290 -10.29 -5.12 -4.73
N LYS A 291 -10.22 -5.55 -6.01
CA LYS A 291 -9.23 -5.11 -7.00
C LYS A 291 -9.19 -3.59 -7.18
N ASN A 292 -10.36 -2.96 -7.30
CA ASN A 292 -10.50 -1.54 -7.56
C ASN A 292 -10.66 -0.68 -6.29
N ALA A 293 -10.61 -1.28 -5.09
CA ALA A 293 -10.80 -0.55 -3.83
C ALA A 293 -9.77 0.59 -3.65
N PRO A 294 -8.46 0.42 -3.92
CA PRO A 294 -7.50 1.51 -3.80
C PRO A 294 -7.81 2.67 -4.76
N ALA A 295 -8.26 2.38 -5.98
CA ALA A 295 -8.61 3.40 -6.97
C ALA A 295 -9.86 4.20 -6.56
N THR A 296 -10.91 3.51 -6.06
CA THR A 296 -12.12 4.16 -5.55
C THR A 296 -11.81 5.02 -4.33
N PHE A 297 -11.01 4.49 -3.40
CA PHE A 297 -10.60 5.22 -2.21
C PHE A 297 -9.85 6.51 -2.58
N ASN A 298 -8.84 6.41 -3.44
CA ASN A 298 -8.09 7.56 -3.91
C ASN A 298 -8.97 8.58 -4.64
N ARG A 299 -9.97 8.12 -5.42
CA ARG A 299 -10.96 8.98 -6.07
C ARG A 299 -11.79 9.75 -5.03
N MET A 300 -12.26 9.09 -3.98
CA MET A 300 -13.04 9.70 -2.91
C MET A 300 -12.22 10.75 -2.16
N VAL A 301 -11.01 10.42 -1.70
CA VAL A 301 -10.13 11.36 -0.98
C VAL A 301 -9.76 12.54 -1.87
N SER A 302 -9.40 12.29 -3.12
CA SER A 302 -9.09 13.36 -4.09
C SER A 302 -10.29 14.25 -4.40
N HIS A 303 -11.51 13.70 -4.39
CA HIS A 303 -12.74 14.48 -4.57
C HIS A 303 -12.95 15.44 -3.39
N VAL A 304 -12.86 14.93 -2.18
CA VAL A 304 -13.06 15.71 -0.94
C VAL A 304 -11.98 16.78 -0.78
N LEU A 305 -10.72 16.43 -1.02
CA LEU A 305 -9.57 17.34 -0.83
C LEU A 305 -9.23 18.19 -2.04
N ARG A 306 -9.97 18.08 -3.13
CA ARG A 306 -9.71 18.84 -4.37
C ARG A 306 -9.48 20.33 -4.17
N PRO A 307 -10.28 21.04 -3.32
CA PRO A 307 -10.05 22.47 -3.06
C PRO A 307 -8.75 22.77 -2.28
N LEU A 308 -8.21 21.76 -1.57
CA LEU A 308 -7.08 21.90 -0.66
C LEU A 308 -5.77 21.32 -1.22
N ARG A 309 -5.79 20.82 -2.45
CA ARG A 309 -4.67 20.09 -3.08
C ARG A 309 -3.34 20.83 -3.09
N ALA A 310 -3.37 22.17 -3.00
CA ALA A 310 -2.17 23.00 -3.03
C ALA A 310 -1.30 22.82 -1.78
N PHE A 311 -1.89 22.45 -0.64
CA PHE A 311 -1.19 22.26 0.64
C PHE A 311 -1.56 20.97 1.37
N ALA A 312 -2.52 20.20 0.84
CA ALA A 312 -2.96 18.92 1.38
C ALA A 312 -3.06 17.86 0.26
N PRO A 313 -1.96 17.51 -0.43
CA PRO A 313 -1.95 16.41 -1.37
C PRO A 313 -2.18 15.09 -0.64
N SER A 314 -2.81 14.11 -1.33
CA SER A 314 -3.04 12.76 -0.81
C SER A 314 -2.36 11.70 -1.69
N TYR A 315 -1.95 10.62 -1.05
CA TYR A 315 -1.40 9.46 -1.72
C TYR A 315 -1.91 8.18 -1.04
N PHE A 316 -2.82 7.48 -1.69
CA PHE A 316 -3.60 6.40 -1.08
C PHE A 316 -4.31 6.84 0.21
N ASP A 317 -3.97 6.21 1.33
CA ASP A 317 -4.60 6.41 2.64
C ASP A 317 -4.04 7.63 3.39
N ASP A 318 -2.86 8.12 2.96
CA ASP A 318 -2.15 9.22 3.62
C ASP A 318 -2.51 10.58 3.02
N ILE A 319 -2.83 11.53 3.88
CA ILE A 319 -3.02 12.95 3.54
C ILE A 319 -1.85 13.73 4.13
N PHE A 320 -1.10 14.42 3.27
CA PHE A 320 0.08 15.17 3.66
C PHE A 320 -0.24 16.66 3.69
N VAL A 321 -0.34 17.24 4.89
CA VAL A 321 -0.49 18.69 5.04
C VAL A 321 0.89 19.32 5.20
N HIS A 322 1.20 20.31 4.37
CA HIS A 322 2.51 20.97 4.41
C HIS A 322 2.36 22.47 4.39
N SER A 323 3.32 23.19 4.98
CA SER A 323 3.26 24.64 5.11
C SER A 323 4.63 25.28 5.23
N ARG A 324 4.67 26.54 4.84
CA ARG A 324 5.77 27.49 5.03
C ARG A 324 5.21 28.80 5.54
N ALA A 325 6.05 29.71 5.96
CA ALA A 325 5.63 31.06 6.32
C ALA A 325 5.07 31.78 5.09
N GLU A 326 3.88 32.38 5.23
CA GLU A 326 3.17 33.11 4.16
C GLU A 326 2.42 34.28 4.76
N ASP A 327 2.22 35.38 3.98
CA ASP A 327 1.41 36.55 4.34
C ASP A 327 1.78 37.17 5.70
N GLY A 328 3.06 37.16 6.07
CA GLY A 328 3.52 37.70 7.35
C GLY A 328 3.23 36.82 8.57
N LEU A 329 2.66 35.64 8.37
CA LEU A 329 2.41 34.63 9.44
C LEU A 329 3.56 33.65 9.56
N SER A 330 3.76 33.14 10.77
CA SER A 330 4.72 32.08 11.01
C SER A 330 4.30 30.79 10.28
N ALA A 331 5.25 29.92 9.97
CA ALA A 331 4.95 28.63 9.36
C ALA A 331 4.00 27.76 10.22
N VAL A 332 4.06 27.91 11.55
CA VAL A 332 3.16 27.23 12.50
C VAL A 332 1.73 27.75 12.36
N ASP A 333 1.53 29.05 12.32
CA ASP A 333 0.19 29.66 12.19
C ASP A 333 -0.45 29.29 10.85
N VAL A 334 0.35 29.34 9.77
CA VAL A 334 -0.11 28.90 8.44
C VAL A 334 -0.49 27.41 8.48
N HIS A 335 0.31 26.57 9.15
CA HIS A 335 0.05 25.13 9.25
C HIS A 335 -1.24 24.84 10.03
N LEU A 336 -1.47 25.50 11.14
CA LEU A 336 -2.71 25.39 11.91
C LEU A 336 -3.93 25.82 11.08
N ARG A 337 -3.80 26.87 10.26
CA ARG A 337 -4.85 27.30 9.32
C ARG A 337 -5.12 26.23 8.26
N HIS A 338 -4.09 25.60 7.72
CA HIS A 338 -4.22 24.51 6.75
C HIS A 338 -4.88 23.29 7.36
N LEU A 339 -4.44 22.86 8.56
CA LEU A 339 -5.05 21.74 9.29
C LEU A 339 -6.52 22.01 9.58
N ARG A 340 -6.89 23.23 10.02
CA ARG A 340 -8.28 23.62 10.23
C ARG A 340 -9.13 23.39 8.99
N LYS A 341 -8.69 23.86 7.83
CA LYS A 341 -9.41 23.66 6.56
C LYS A 341 -9.56 22.20 6.21
N VAL A 342 -8.55 21.37 6.49
CA VAL A 342 -8.63 19.92 6.26
C VAL A 342 -9.66 19.31 7.22
N PHE A 343 -9.60 19.61 8.52
CA PHE A 343 -10.55 19.09 9.52
C PHE A 343 -12.00 19.53 9.24
N GLU A 344 -12.23 20.77 8.82
CA GLU A 344 -13.52 21.23 8.36
C GLU A 344 -14.04 20.39 7.20
N LYS A 345 -13.19 20.11 6.19
CA LYS A 345 -13.57 19.25 5.07
C LYS A 345 -13.86 17.83 5.49
N MET A 346 -13.09 17.26 6.43
CA MET A 346 -13.36 15.92 6.97
C MET A 346 -14.71 15.90 7.72
N ARG A 347 -14.98 16.90 8.58
CA ARG A 347 -16.24 17.04 9.31
C ARG A 347 -17.43 17.22 8.36
N GLU A 348 -17.36 18.10 7.37
CA GLU A 348 -18.39 18.30 6.36
C GLU A 348 -18.76 17.00 5.62
N ASN A 349 -17.76 16.19 5.34
CA ASN A 349 -17.92 14.91 4.63
C ASN A 349 -18.07 13.71 5.58
N LYS A 350 -18.16 13.93 6.88
CA LYS A 350 -18.23 12.87 7.91
C LYS A 350 -17.15 11.81 7.74
N LEU A 351 -15.91 12.23 7.40
CA LEU A 351 -14.74 11.37 7.32
C LEU A 351 -14.03 11.34 8.66
N LEU A 352 -13.71 10.13 9.11
CA LEU A 352 -13.11 9.88 10.42
C LEU A 352 -11.60 9.71 10.28
N LEU A 353 -10.87 10.40 11.13
CA LEU A 353 -9.41 10.42 11.19
C LEU A 353 -8.88 9.60 12.37
N ARG A 354 -7.59 9.32 12.31
CA ARG A 354 -6.88 8.59 13.36
C ARG A 354 -5.79 9.46 14.00
#